data_2226a057a49e54371de28a622d9f6332
#
_entry.id   2226a057a49e54371de28a622d9f6332
#
_cell.length_a   1.000
_cell.length_b   1.000
_cell.length_c   1.000
_cell.angle_alpha   90.00
_cell.angle_beta   90.00
_cell.angle_gamma   90.00
#
_symmetry.space_group_name_H-M   'P 1'
#
loop_
_entity.id
_entity.type
_entity.pdbx_description
1 polymer ?
#
loop_
_entity_poly.entity_id
_entity_poly.type
_entity_poly.pdbx_seq_one_letter_code
_entity_poly.pdbx_strand_id
1 'polypeptide(L)'
;DSPPPSTRASAPSQPGEARPVTSPPARHPEPTRHAARPPRHEQPRLPHGEPMYTIEDGPKVVALTIDDGPSPVYTPQILRILRRYGITASFSMIGQSAAAFPEVAREVVAAGHMIVNHTWNHYNLGYMSAVAVQAEISQATDAIHAATGERPRMFRAPYGVWPPAVFSYCAQAGLTPLAWSVDPRDWSRPGARAIVRDILSDTRTGSIILEHDGGGNRSQTVTALKIWLPRLLDKGYLFTTPLARTIRPRLGPARARHRW
;
A
#
# COMPACT_ATOMS: atom_id res chain seq x y z
N ASP A 1 12.37 -42.89 75.78
CA ASP A 1 11.19 -42.08 75.36
C ASP A 1 11.55 -41.31 74.12
N SER A 2 11.19 -41.93 72.99
CA SER A 2 11.36 -41.29 71.66
C SER A 2 10.01 -40.72 71.20
N PRO A 3 9.94 -39.50 70.65
CA PRO A 3 8.71 -38.92 70.13
C PRO A 3 8.33 -39.54 68.80
N PRO A 4 7.00 -39.59 68.46
CA PRO A 4 6.50 -40.21 67.22
C PRO A 4 6.77 -39.34 66.00
N PRO A 5 6.77 -39.90 64.79
CA PRO A 5 7.09 -39.19 63.55
C PRO A 5 5.96 -38.25 63.12
N SER A 6 6.36 -37.02 62.74
CA SER A 6 5.51 -35.94 62.21
C SER A 6 4.98 -36.34 60.85
N THR A 7 3.67 -36.42 60.69
CA THR A 7 2.96 -36.58 59.43
C THR A 7 3.06 -35.24 58.60
N ARG A 8 3.74 -35.34 57.48
CA ARG A 8 3.87 -34.22 56.48
C ARG A 8 2.57 -34.12 55.70
N ALA A 9 1.81 -33.07 55.95
CA ALA A 9 0.63 -32.74 55.16
C ALA A 9 1.06 -32.28 53.74
N SER A 10 0.50 -32.95 52.75
CA SER A 10 0.66 -32.59 51.33
C SER A 10 -0.13 -31.32 51.03
N ALA A 11 0.52 -30.33 50.50
CA ALA A 11 -0.09 -29.10 49.98
C ALA A 11 -0.92 -29.40 48.72
N PRO A 12 -2.05 -28.70 48.50
CA PRO A 12 -2.84 -28.89 47.28
C PRO A 12 -2.13 -28.28 46.07
N SER A 13 -2.09 -29.07 44.97
CA SER A 13 -1.59 -28.65 43.66
C SER A 13 -2.40 -27.49 43.12
N GLN A 14 -1.73 -26.40 42.77
CA GLN A 14 -2.33 -25.29 42.05
C GLN A 14 -2.73 -25.72 40.64
N PRO A 15 -3.86 -25.23 40.08
CA PRO A 15 -4.21 -25.44 38.67
C PRO A 15 -3.20 -24.73 37.77
N GLY A 16 -2.65 -25.47 36.80
CA GLY A 16 -1.69 -24.94 35.83
C GLY A 16 -2.28 -23.78 35.02
N GLU A 17 -1.56 -22.69 35.00
CA GLU A 17 -1.81 -21.59 34.09
C GLU A 17 -1.74 -22.10 32.64
N ALA A 18 -2.86 -21.98 31.93
CA ALA A 18 -2.93 -22.22 30.50
C ALA A 18 -2.07 -21.20 29.77
N ARG A 19 -0.95 -21.63 29.19
CA ARG A 19 -0.14 -20.81 28.29
C ARG A 19 -1.01 -20.35 27.10
N PRO A 20 -0.97 -19.10 26.70
CA PRO A 20 -1.66 -18.68 25.50
C PRO A 20 -1.07 -19.40 24.28
N VAL A 21 -1.91 -20.14 23.58
CA VAL A 21 -1.58 -20.75 22.28
C VAL A 21 -1.47 -19.61 21.27
N THR A 22 -0.24 -19.18 21.01
CA THR A 22 0.03 -18.31 19.89
C THR A 22 -0.11 -19.13 18.61
N SER A 23 -1.23 -18.99 17.93
CA SER A 23 -1.37 -19.49 16.56
C SER A 23 -0.31 -18.85 15.68
N PRO A 24 0.47 -19.62 14.91
CA PRO A 24 1.42 -19.04 13.97
C PRO A 24 0.66 -18.20 12.93
N PRO A 25 1.22 -17.06 12.47
CA PRO A 25 0.61 -16.27 11.40
C PRO A 25 0.42 -17.16 10.18
N ALA A 26 -0.76 -17.09 9.58
CA ALA A 26 -1.10 -17.83 8.36
C ALA A 26 0.00 -17.57 7.31
N ARG A 27 0.71 -18.61 6.91
CA ARG A 27 1.69 -18.54 5.83
C ARG A 27 0.92 -18.25 4.55
N HIS A 28 1.16 -17.09 3.95
CA HIS A 28 0.72 -16.84 2.58
C HIS A 28 1.35 -17.91 1.68
N PRO A 29 0.58 -18.57 0.80
CA PRO A 29 1.15 -19.52 -0.14
C PRO A 29 2.20 -18.79 -0.98
N GLU A 30 3.45 -19.29 -0.98
CA GLU A 30 4.47 -18.79 -1.89
C GLU A 30 3.99 -18.97 -3.33
N PRO A 31 4.05 -17.93 -4.18
CA PRO A 31 3.70 -18.07 -5.59
C PRO A 31 4.71 -19.02 -6.24
N THR A 32 4.23 -20.13 -6.76
CA THR A 32 5.01 -21.07 -7.58
C THR A 32 5.69 -20.30 -8.72
N ARG A 33 7.00 -20.50 -8.89
CA ARG A 33 7.79 -20.01 -10.03
C ARG A 33 7.12 -20.45 -11.31
N HIS A 34 6.91 -19.52 -12.23
CA HIS A 34 6.25 -19.62 -13.53
C HIS A 34 4.72 -19.39 -13.52
N ALA A 35 4.28 -18.20 -13.13
CA ALA A 35 3.08 -17.67 -13.72
C ALA A 35 3.49 -16.92 -15.01
N ALA A 36 3.27 -17.54 -16.16
CA ALA A 36 3.24 -16.85 -17.43
C ALA A 36 2.30 -15.64 -17.28
N ARG A 37 2.69 -14.50 -17.90
CA ARG A 37 1.83 -13.32 -17.98
C ARG A 37 0.45 -13.80 -18.41
N PRO A 38 -0.61 -13.57 -17.61
CA PRO A 38 -1.93 -14.01 -18.02
C PRO A 38 -2.24 -13.39 -19.38
N PRO A 39 -2.84 -14.15 -20.32
CA PRO A 39 -3.28 -13.60 -21.58
C PRO A 39 -4.15 -12.38 -21.26
N ARG A 40 -4.02 -11.32 -22.07
CA ARG A 40 -4.96 -10.19 -22.00
C ARG A 40 -6.34 -10.76 -22.33
N HIS A 41 -7.05 -11.20 -21.30
CA HIS A 41 -8.47 -11.48 -21.44
C HIS A 41 -9.11 -10.14 -21.77
N GLU A 42 -9.75 -10.05 -22.93
CA GLU A 42 -10.70 -9.00 -23.23
C GLU A 42 -11.78 -9.06 -22.15
N GLN A 43 -11.62 -8.18 -21.13
CA GLN A 43 -12.65 -8.05 -20.10
C GLN A 43 -13.86 -7.40 -20.76
N PRO A 44 -15.09 -7.88 -20.51
CA PRO A 44 -16.29 -7.23 -21.01
C PRO A 44 -16.25 -5.76 -20.56
N ARG A 45 -16.49 -4.83 -21.47
CA ARG A 45 -16.61 -3.42 -21.16
C ARG A 45 -17.76 -3.26 -20.14
N LEU A 46 -17.40 -3.04 -18.89
CA LEU A 46 -18.36 -2.88 -17.81
C LEU A 46 -18.95 -1.46 -17.84
N PRO A 47 -20.22 -1.27 -17.47
CA PRO A 47 -20.90 0.03 -17.55
C PRO A 47 -20.31 1.12 -16.63
N HIS A 48 -19.31 0.80 -15.82
CA HIS A 48 -18.68 1.71 -14.86
C HIS A 48 -17.15 1.65 -15.00
N GLY A 49 -16.62 2.21 -16.07
CA GLY A 49 -15.21 2.57 -16.28
C GLY A 49 -14.17 1.48 -15.97
N GLU A 50 -13.13 1.44 -16.78
CA GLU A 50 -11.93 0.63 -16.49
C GLU A 50 -11.14 1.27 -15.34
N PRO A 51 -10.31 0.51 -14.57
CA PRO A 51 -9.41 1.08 -13.60
C PRO A 51 -8.40 2.03 -14.28
N MET A 52 -8.02 3.06 -13.58
CA MET A 52 -7.02 4.02 -14.06
C MET A 52 -5.63 3.37 -14.04
N TYR A 53 -5.05 3.14 -15.22
CA TYR A 53 -3.69 2.59 -15.38
C TYR A 53 -2.63 3.65 -15.60
N THR A 54 -3.04 4.84 -16.06
CA THR A 54 -2.17 5.97 -16.36
C THR A 54 -2.85 7.27 -15.95
N ILE A 55 -2.04 8.33 -15.81
CA ILE A 55 -2.52 9.69 -15.58
C ILE A 55 -2.25 10.55 -16.83
N GLU A 56 -3.06 11.59 -17.02
CA GLU A 56 -2.96 12.52 -18.17
C GLU A 56 -2.69 13.95 -17.68
N ASP A 57 -1.52 14.16 -17.06
CA ASP A 57 -1.19 15.46 -16.42
C ASP A 57 -0.03 16.22 -17.10
N GLY A 58 0.26 15.94 -18.35
CA GLY A 58 1.28 16.65 -19.12
C GLY A 58 2.60 15.89 -19.30
N PRO A 59 3.62 16.51 -19.90
CA PRO A 59 4.87 15.84 -20.25
C PRO A 59 5.68 15.49 -18.99
N LYS A 60 6.22 14.27 -18.95
CA LYS A 60 7.06 13.74 -17.87
C LYS A 60 6.42 13.79 -16.48
N VAL A 61 5.11 13.63 -16.39
CA VAL A 61 4.40 13.49 -15.12
C VAL A 61 4.14 12.01 -14.83
N VAL A 62 4.34 11.60 -13.58
CA VAL A 62 4.12 10.22 -13.09
C VAL A 62 3.47 10.25 -11.71
N ALA A 63 2.81 9.16 -11.32
CA ALA A 63 2.31 8.96 -9.97
C ALA A 63 3.07 7.81 -9.29
N LEU A 64 3.47 8.02 -8.03
CA LEU A 64 3.96 6.95 -7.16
C LEU A 64 2.83 6.48 -6.26
N THR A 65 2.64 5.18 -6.19
CA THR A 65 1.64 4.55 -5.32
C THR A 65 2.28 3.46 -4.48
N ILE A 66 1.90 3.39 -3.19
CA ILE A 66 2.50 2.53 -2.17
C ILE A 66 1.38 1.72 -1.52
N ASP A 67 1.45 0.40 -1.60
CA ASP A 67 0.38 -0.50 -1.18
C ASP A 67 0.70 -1.27 0.11
N ASP A 68 -0.34 -1.86 0.73
CA ASP A 68 -0.34 -2.78 1.87
C ASP A 68 -0.07 -2.15 3.25
N GLY A 69 0.21 -0.86 3.32
CA GLY A 69 0.41 -0.16 4.60
C GLY A 69 -0.90 0.17 5.35
N PRO A 70 -0.77 0.98 6.41
CA PRO A 70 0.48 1.50 6.96
C PRO A 70 1.29 0.43 7.72
N SER A 71 2.62 0.51 7.61
CA SER A 71 3.56 -0.31 8.37
C SER A 71 4.32 0.56 9.37
N PRO A 72 4.39 0.18 10.66
CA PRO A 72 5.15 0.96 11.64
C PRO A 72 6.66 0.97 11.36
N VAL A 73 7.14 0.03 10.52
CA VAL A 73 8.55 -0.11 10.18
C VAL A 73 8.91 0.62 8.89
N TYR A 74 8.14 0.42 7.81
CA TYR A 74 8.54 0.87 6.48
C TYR A 74 7.88 2.17 6.03
N THR A 75 6.63 2.43 6.39
CA THR A 75 5.94 3.68 6.04
C THR A 75 6.71 4.91 6.51
N PRO A 76 7.20 5.01 7.77
CA PRO A 76 7.97 6.16 8.19
C PRO A 76 9.31 6.33 7.44
N GLN A 77 9.91 5.23 6.97
CA GLN A 77 11.14 5.29 6.17
C GLN A 77 10.87 5.87 4.79
N ILE A 78 9.78 5.44 4.14
CA ILE A 78 9.34 5.96 2.85
C ILE A 78 8.95 7.44 2.96
N LEU A 79 8.17 7.82 3.98
CA LEU A 79 7.79 9.22 4.23
C LEU A 79 9.03 10.13 4.36
N ARG A 80 10.09 9.69 5.04
CA ARG A 80 11.34 10.46 5.13
C ARG A 80 12.00 10.67 3.76
N ILE A 81 11.97 9.66 2.90
CA ILE A 81 12.52 9.76 1.54
C ILE A 81 11.69 10.75 0.72
N LEU A 82 10.36 10.57 0.70
CA LEU A 82 9.46 11.43 -0.06
C LEU A 82 9.57 12.90 0.37
N ARG A 83 9.62 13.15 1.69
CA ARG A 83 9.83 14.49 2.24
C ARG A 83 11.16 15.12 1.80
N ARG A 84 12.25 14.34 1.77
CA ARG A 84 13.57 14.82 1.32
C ARG A 84 13.53 15.38 -0.09
N TYR A 85 12.73 14.78 -0.96
CA TYR A 85 12.62 15.16 -2.37
C TYR A 85 11.39 16.03 -2.68
N GLY A 86 10.57 16.35 -1.69
CA GLY A 86 9.35 17.12 -1.87
C GLY A 86 8.29 16.42 -2.73
N ILE A 87 8.25 15.09 -2.67
CA ILE A 87 7.36 14.26 -3.49
C ILE A 87 6.07 13.95 -2.73
N THR A 88 4.94 14.09 -3.42
CA THR A 88 3.64 13.58 -2.97
C THR A 88 3.37 12.24 -3.64
N ALA A 89 2.90 11.27 -2.88
CA ALA A 89 2.54 9.92 -3.33
C ALA A 89 1.12 9.55 -2.88
N SER A 90 0.63 8.40 -3.33
CA SER A 90 -0.63 7.82 -2.86
C SER A 90 -0.34 6.54 -2.08
N PHE A 91 -1.00 6.36 -0.93
CA PHE A 91 -0.85 5.18 -0.09
C PHE A 91 -2.15 4.39 -0.07
N SER A 92 -2.13 3.19 -0.63
CA SER A 92 -3.26 2.26 -0.63
C SER A 92 -3.23 1.45 0.66
N MET A 93 -4.06 1.86 1.62
CA MET A 93 -4.05 1.32 2.97
C MET A 93 -5.00 0.14 3.12
N ILE A 94 -4.54 -0.93 3.74
CA ILE A 94 -5.37 -2.01 4.25
C ILE A 94 -6.08 -1.53 5.51
N GLY A 95 -7.41 -1.73 5.60
CA GLY A 95 -8.21 -1.24 6.72
C GLY A 95 -7.75 -1.78 8.08
N GLN A 96 -7.41 -3.07 8.17
CA GLN A 96 -6.83 -3.67 9.38
C GLN A 96 -5.52 -3.00 9.79
N SER A 97 -4.65 -2.69 8.83
CA SER A 97 -3.38 -2.02 9.11
C SER A 97 -3.62 -0.57 9.58
N ALA A 98 -4.56 0.15 8.97
CA ALA A 98 -4.92 1.50 9.40
C ALA A 98 -5.52 1.51 10.82
N ALA A 99 -6.33 0.52 11.16
CA ALA A 99 -6.88 0.36 12.51
C ALA A 99 -5.80 -0.03 13.56
N ALA A 100 -4.83 -0.85 13.15
CA ALA A 100 -3.74 -1.30 14.02
C ALA A 100 -2.67 -0.22 14.26
N PHE A 101 -2.43 0.66 13.28
CA PHE A 101 -1.39 1.69 13.32
C PHE A 101 -1.95 3.07 12.93
N PRO A 102 -2.96 3.58 13.65
CA PRO A 102 -3.64 4.83 13.28
C PRO A 102 -2.73 6.06 13.33
N GLU A 103 -1.70 6.05 14.18
CA GLU A 103 -0.69 7.12 14.24
C GLU A 103 0.12 7.19 12.95
N VAL A 104 0.52 6.04 12.38
CA VAL A 104 1.27 5.98 11.11
C VAL A 104 0.38 6.41 9.95
N ALA A 105 -0.90 6.01 9.94
CA ALA A 105 -1.87 6.47 8.95
C ALA A 105 -2.04 8.00 8.99
N ARG A 106 -2.09 8.60 10.19
CA ARG A 106 -2.14 10.07 10.36
C ARG A 106 -0.87 10.77 9.85
N GLU A 107 0.31 10.17 10.07
CA GLU A 107 1.56 10.72 9.53
C GLU A 107 1.54 10.83 8.01
N VAL A 108 0.97 9.85 7.32
CA VAL A 108 0.81 9.86 5.85
C VAL A 108 -0.03 11.06 5.41
N VAL A 109 -1.18 11.29 6.06
CA VAL A 109 -2.07 12.43 5.76
C VAL A 109 -1.41 13.76 6.11
N ALA A 110 -0.81 13.85 7.31
CA ALA A 110 -0.14 15.08 7.76
C ALA A 110 1.03 15.47 6.85
N ALA A 111 1.66 14.51 6.17
CA ALA A 111 2.69 14.75 5.17
C ALA A 111 2.13 15.16 3.78
N GLY A 112 0.79 15.26 3.63
CA GLY A 112 0.13 15.70 2.40
C GLY A 112 0.00 14.62 1.33
N HIS A 113 0.14 13.35 1.70
CA HIS A 113 -0.04 12.23 0.78
C HIS A 113 -1.51 11.85 0.63
N MET A 114 -1.87 11.28 -0.53
CA MET A 114 -3.21 10.79 -0.80
C MET A 114 -3.42 9.41 -0.17
N ILE A 115 -4.62 9.16 0.34
CA ILE A 115 -5.03 7.84 0.81
C ILE A 115 -5.93 7.18 -0.23
N VAL A 116 -5.70 5.89 -0.45
CA VAL A 116 -6.48 4.99 -1.30
C VAL A 116 -6.95 3.82 -0.44
N ASN A 117 -8.16 3.33 -0.67
CA ASN A 117 -8.69 2.14 0.00
C ASN A 117 -8.13 0.87 -0.66
N HIS A 118 -7.62 -0.07 0.15
CA HIS A 118 -7.04 -1.34 -0.32
C HIS A 118 -7.69 -2.55 0.34
N THR A 119 -9.01 -2.50 0.57
CA THR A 119 -9.81 -3.49 1.30
C THR A 119 -9.51 -3.59 2.80
N TRP A 120 -10.36 -4.34 3.52
CA TRP A 120 -10.18 -4.56 4.95
C TRP A 120 -9.09 -5.60 5.24
N ASN A 121 -9.13 -6.77 4.56
CA ASN A 121 -8.25 -7.93 4.82
C ASN A 121 -7.22 -8.20 3.73
N HIS A 122 -7.22 -7.46 2.62
CA HIS A 122 -6.39 -7.77 1.45
C HIS A 122 -6.72 -9.14 0.82
N TYR A 123 -7.98 -9.55 0.81
CA TYR A 123 -8.38 -10.80 0.17
C TYR A 123 -8.52 -10.65 -1.35
N ASN A 124 -8.35 -11.77 -2.06
CA ASN A 124 -8.62 -11.81 -3.51
C ASN A 124 -10.13 -11.73 -3.75
N LEU A 125 -10.58 -10.58 -4.24
CA LEU A 125 -12.00 -10.27 -4.43
C LEU A 125 -12.68 -11.13 -5.51
N GLY A 126 -11.90 -11.76 -6.40
CA GLY A 126 -12.42 -12.65 -7.45
C GLY A 126 -13.13 -13.90 -6.92
N TYR A 127 -12.87 -14.27 -5.68
CA TYR A 127 -13.50 -15.44 -5.03
C TYR A 127 -14.61 -15.06 -4.05
N MET A 128 -14.99 -13.78 -3.99
CA MET A 128 -15.93 -13.28 -2.99
C MET A 128 -17.30 -12.96 -3.60
N SER A 129 -18.36 -13.10 -2.80
CA SER A 129 -19.68 -12.61 -3.19
C SER A 129 -19.71 -11.08 -3.24
N ALA A 130 -20.66 -10.51 -3.97
CA ALA A 130 -20.80 -9.05 -4.07
C ALA A 130 -21.00 -8.37 -2.69
N VAL A 131 -21.73 -9.03 -1.78
CA VAL A 131 -21.92 -8.53 -0.40
C VAL A 131 -20.61 -8.53 0.37
N ALA A 132 -19.78 -9.57 0.22
CA ALA A 132 -18.48 -9.64 0.87
C ALA A 132 -17.49 -8.61 0.28
N VAL A 133 -17.51 -8.39 -1.04
CA VAL A 133 -16.71 -7.32 -1.69
C VAL A 133 -17.10 -5.94 -1.14
N GLN A 134 -18.40 -5.67 -1.03
CA GLN A 134 -18.90 -4.43 -0.44
C GLN A 134 -18.42 -4.27 1.01
N ALA A 135 -18.50 -5.33 1.82
CA ALA A 135 -18.06 -5.30 3.22
C ALA A 135 -16.55 -5.00 3.33
N GLU A 136 -15.70 -5.65 2.52
CA GLU A 136 -14.26 -5.40 2.46
C GLU A 136 -13.92 -3.94 2.17
N ILE A 137 -14.62 -3.32 1.23
CA ILE A 137 -14.35 -1.93 0.84
C ILE A 137 -14.92 -0.94 1.87
N SER A 138 -16.17 -1.17 2.35
CA SER A 138 -16.80 -0.25 3.31
C SER A 138 -16.09 -0.25 4.66
N GLN A 139 -15.76 -1.42 5.21
CA GLN A 139 -15.04 -1.53 6.49
C GLN A 139 -13.66 -0.86 6.43
N ALA A 140 -12.93 -1.02 5.32
CA ALA A 140 -11.67 -0.33 5.12
C ALA A 140 -11.86 1.20 5.06
N THR A 141 -12.87 1.67 4.34
CA THR A 141 -13.18 3.11 4.27
C THR A 141 -13.43 3.68 5.67
N ASP A 142 -14.23 3.00 6.48
CA ASP A 142 -14.58 3.47 7.82
C ASP A 142 -13.37 3.42 8.77
N ALA A 143 -12.56 2.39 8.72
CA ALA A 143 -11.34 2.28 9.52
C ALA A 143 -10.30 3.35 9.15
N ILE A 144 -10.06 3.56 7.87
CA ILE A 144 -9.15 4.60 7.39
C ILE A 144 -9.66 5.98 7.82
N HIS A 145 -10.97 6.24 7.69
CA HIS A 145 -11.56 7.49 8.14
C HIS A 145 -11.45 7.67 9.66
N ALA A 146 -11.72 6.63 10.44
CA ALA A 146 -11.56 6.67 11.89
C ALA A 146 -10.11 6.95 12.31
N ALA A 147 -9.13 6.37 11.60
CA ALA A 147 -7.72 6.55 11.88
C ALA A 147 -7.20 7.95 11.50
N THR A 148 -7.69 8.53 10.40
CA THR A 148 -7.06 9.70 9.74
C THR A 148 -7.93 10.95 9.68
N GLY A 149 -9.24 10.82 9.82
CA GLY A 149 -10.22 11.89 9.53
C GLY A 149 -10.54 12.05 8.04
N GLU A 150 -9.79 11.39 7.15
CA GLU A 150 -9.94 11.50 5.70
C GLU A 150 -10.67 10.28 5.12
N ARG A 151 -11.58 10.52 4.16
CA ARG A 151 -12.22 9.44 3.41
C ARG A 151 -11.49 9.19 2.10
N PRO A 152 -11.08 7.94 1.81
CA PRO A 152 -10.51 7.60 0.51
C PRO A 152 -11.48 7.97 -0.62
N ARG A 153 -10.94 8.49 -1.72
CA ARG A 153 -11.69 8.78 -2.95
C ARG A 153 -11.33 7.83 -4.08
N MET A 154 -10.38 6.95 -3.84
CA MET A 154 -9.94 5.92 -4.77
C MET A 154 -9.89 4.56 -4.09
N PHE A 155 -10.00 3.52 -4.90
CA PHE A 155 -9.94 2.14 -4.48
C PHE A 155 -8.96 1.38 -5.37
N ARG A 156 -8.09 0.55 -4.77
CA ARG A 156 -7.25 -0.40 -5.48
C ARG A 156 -7.59 -1.82 -5.06
N ALA A 157 -7.92 -2.67 -6.06
CA ALA A 157 -8.20 -4.08 -5.80
C ALA A 157 -6.89 -4.84 -5.51
N PRO A 158 -6.82 -5.62 -4.42
CA PRO A 158 -5.72 -6.54 -4.18
C PRO A 158 -5.43 -7.44 -5.39
N TYR A 159 -4.16 -7.68 -5.65
CA TYR A 159 -3.68 -8.51 -6.78
C TYR A 159 -4.09 -8.00 -8.17
N GLY A 160 -4.69 -6.81 -8.29
CA GLY A 160 -5.22 -6.31 -9.56
C GLY A 160 -6.41 -7.11 -10.08
N VAL A 161 -7.18 -7.75 -9.20
CA VAL A 161 -8.37 -8.54 -9.55
C VAL A 161 -9.62 -7.70 -9.43
N TRP A 162 -10.32 -7.50 -10.55
CA TRP A 162 -11.43 -6.56 -10.69
C TRP A 162 -12.76 -7.25 -11.04
N PRO A 163 -13.43 -7.95 -10.10
CA PRO A 163 -14.76 -8.51 -10.38
C PRO A 163 -15.80 -7.41 -10.57
N PRO A 164 -16.92 -7.68 -11.30
CA PRO A 164 -17.98 -6.69 -11.55
C PRO A 164 -18.52 -6.00 -10.29
N ALA A 165 -18.59 -6.72 -9.18
CA ALA A 165 -19.05 -6.21 -7.89
C ALA A 165 -18.19 -5.02 -7.39
N VAL A 166 -16.91 -5.00 -7.68
CA VAL A 166 -16.00 -3.89 -7.32
C VAL A 166 -16.43 -2.62 -8.04
N PHE A 167 -16.64 -2.68 -9.35
CA PHE A 167 -17.03 -1.50 -10.12
C PHE A 167 -18.39 -0.96 -9.69
N SER A 168 -19.36 -1.87 -9.46
CA SER A 168 -20.69 -1.51 -8.99
C SER A 168 -20.62 -0.79 -7.65
N TYR A 169 -19.83 -1.30 -6.71
CA TYR A 169 -19.72 -0.67 -5.40
C TYR A 169 -18.91 0.63 -5.46
N CYS A 170 -17.81 0.68 -6.21
CA CYS A 170 -17.04 1.90 -6.40
C CYS A 170 -17.90 3.04 -6.95
N ALA A 171 -18.76 2.75 -7.95
CA ALA A 171 -19.69 3.73 -8.50
C ALA A 171 -20.67 4.25 -7.46
N GLN A 172 -21.24 3.36 -6.61
CA GLN A 172 -22.17 3.73 -5.54
C GLN A 172 -21.48 4.55 -4.44
N ALA A 173 -20.24 4.21 -4.10
CA ALA A 173 -19.47 4.85 -3.03
C ALA A 173 -18.69 6.09 -3.48
N GLY A 174 -18.71 6.46 -4.77
CA GLY A 174 -17.97 7.58 -5.33
C GLY A 174 -16.46 7.34 -5.33
N LEU A 175 -16.00 6.07 -5.42
CA LEU A 175 -14.61 5.68 -5.47
C LEU A 175 -14.15 5.52 -6.92
N THR A 176 -12.97 6.03 -7.24
CA THR A 176 -12.34 5.81 -8.55
C THR A 176 -11.42 4.57 -8.48
N PRO A 177 -11.65 3.55 -9.33
CA PRO A 177 -10.75 2.39 -9.41
C PRO A 177 -9.36 2.80 -9.90
N LEU A 178 -8.31 2.41 -9.17
CA LEU A 178 -6.91 2.73 -9.43
C LEU A 178 -6.09 1.46 -9.67
N ALA A 179 -5.51 1.33 -10.85
CA ALA A 179 -4.53 0.28 -11.18
C ALA A 179 -3.11 0.88 -11.24
N TRP A 180 -2.22 0.24 -11.99
CA TRP A 180 -0.85 0.66 -12.22
C TRP A 180 -0.38 0.27 -13.62
N SER A 181 0.67 0.92 -14.11
CA SER A 181 1.30 0.60 -15.39
C SER A 181 2.77 0.18 -15.24
N VAL A 182 3.39 0.43 -14.09
CA VAL A 182 4.75 0.00 -13.77
C VAL A 182 4.73 -0.82 -12.49
N ASP A 183 5.12 -2.10 -12.57
CA ASP A 183 5.21 -3.04 -11.45
C ASP A 183 6.62 -3.65 -11.40
N PRO A 184 7.50 -3.16 -10.54
CA PRO A 184 8.85 -3.72 -10.36
C PRO A 184 8.85 -5.03 -9.56
N ARG A 185 7.67 -5.50 -9.12
CA ARG A 185 7.47 -6.71 -8.31
C ARG A 185 8.31 -6.70 -7.02
N ASP A 186 8.43 -5.54 -6.39
CA ASP A 186 9.19 -5.34 -5.15
C ASP A 186 8.70 -6.25 -4.01
N TRP A 187 7.40 -6.58 -4.03
CA TRP A 187 6.77 -7.52 -3.12
C TRP A 187 7.41 -8.92 -3.16
N SER A 188 7.97 -9.34 -4.29
CA SER A 188 8.66 -10.62 -4.45
C SER A 188 10.11 -10.61 -3.94
N ARG A 189 10.63 -9.45 -3.55
CA ARG A 189 12.01 -9.23 -3.07
C ARG A 189 13.10 -9.65 -4.06
N PRO A 190 13.06 -9.16 -5.32
CA PRO A 190 13.98 -9.57 -6.38
C PRO A 190 15.39 -8.94 -6.23
N GLY A 191 15.61 -8.16 -5.19
CA GLY A 191 16.80 -7.33 -4.97
C GLY A 191 16.59 -5.87 -5.37
N ALA A 192 17.12 -4.93 -4.58
CA ALA A 192 16.96 -3.49 -4.83
C ALA A 192 17.42 -3.07 -6.24
N ARG A 193 18.48 -3.72 -6.77
CA ARG A 193 18.98 -3.43 -8.13
C ARG A 193 17.96 -3.79 -9.22
N ALA A 194 17.24 -4.90 -9.06
CA ALA A 194 16.21 -5.32 -10.01
C ALA A 194 15.03 -4.33 -9.98
N ILE A 195 14.56 -3.95 -8.79
CA ILE A 195 13.50 -2.95 -8.61
C ILE A 195 13.89 -1.63 -9.30
N VAL A 196 15.11 -1.14 -9.05
CA VAL A 196 15.63 0.10 -9.68
C VAL A 196 15.65 -0.02 -11.20
N ARG A 197 16.16 -1.13 -11.74
CA ARG A 197 16.22 -1.36 -13.19
C ARG A 197 14.82 -1.31 -13.81
N ASP A 198 13.89 -2.06 -13.24
CA ASP A 198 12.55 -2.22 -13.81
C ASP A 198 11.77 -0.90 -13.76
N ILE A 199 11.84 -0.15 -12.65
CA ILE A 199 11.23 1.18 -12.58
C ILE A 199 11.85 2.14 -13.60
N LEU A 200 13.19 2.20 -13.71
CA LEU A 200 13.85 3.13 -14.62
C LEU A 200 13.69 2.77 -16.10
N SER A 201 13.51 1.47 -16.43
CA SER A 201 13.30 1.01 -17.80
C SER A 201 11.85 1.18 -18.24
N ASP A 202 10.89 1.00 -17.34
CA ASP A 202 9.48 0.88 -17.70
C ASP A 202 8.68 2.18 -17.51
N THR A 203 9.22 3.13 -16.71
CA THR A 203 8.55 4.41 -16.49
C THR A 203 8.49 5.25 -17.75
N ARG A 204 7.29 5.72 -18.08
CA ARG A 204 6.96 6.65 -19.18
C ARG A 204 6.11 7.80 -18.63
N THR A 205 5.93 8.83 -19.41
CA THR A 205 4.95 9.88 -19.10
C THR A 205 3.59 9.26 -18.83
N GLY A 206 2.94 9.67 -17.74
CA GLY A 206 1.64 9.15 -17.31
C GLY A 206 1.71 7.86 -16.52
N SER A 207 2.89 7.27 -16.29
CA SER A 207 2.99 6.01 -15.52
C SER A 207 2.47 6.18 -14.10
N ILE A 208 1.74 5.16 -13.64
CA ILE A 208 1.44 4.91 -12.24
C ILE A 208 2.36 3.79 -11.78
N ILE A 209 3.29 4.14 -10.88
CA ILE A 209 4.31 3.21 -10.36
C ILE A 209 3.76 2.56 -9.09
N LEU A 210 3.84 1.23 -9.03
CA LEU A 210 3.47 0.43 -7.86
C LEU A 210 4.72 0.07 -7.05
N GLU A 211 4.69 0.35 -5.76
CA GLU A 211 5.58 -0.20 -4.74
C GLU A 211 4.78 -0.54 -3.48
N HIS A 212 5.41 -1.12 -2.46
CA HIS A 212 4.74 -1.57 -1.24
C HIS A 212 5.50 -1.12 0.01
N ASP A 213 4.74 -0.81 1.08
CA ASP A 213 5.30 -0.55 2.42
C ASP A 213 4.79 -1.52 3.49
N GLY A 214 3.81 -2.37 3.14
CA GLY A 214 3.25 -3.41 3.98
C GLY A 214 3.39 -4.82 3.41
N GLY A 215 2.73 -5.80 4.03
CA GLY A 215 2.69 -7.19 3.54
C GLY A 215 4.02 -7.96 3.66
N GLY A 216 4.97 -7.55 4.52
CA GLY A 216 6.22 -8.26 4.78
C GLY A 216 7.47 -7.38 4.80
N ASN A 217 8.63 -7.96 4.48
CA ASN A 217 9.89 -7.22 4.47
C ASN A 217 10.04 -6.37 3.22
N ARG A 218 10.05 -5.03 3.39
CA ARG A 218 10.16 -4.02 2.32
C ARG A 218 11.48 -3.25 2.35
N SER A 219 12.51 -3.79 2.98
CA SER A 219 13.84 -3.17 3.04
C SER A 219 14.45 -2.93 1.65
N GLN A 220 14.17 -3.83 0.70
CA GLN A 220 14.61 -3.69 -0.69
C GLN A 220 13.88 -2.56 -1.42
N THR A 221 12.58 -2.38 -1.18
CA THR A 221 11.77 -1.27 -1.68
C THR A 221 12.33 0.06 -1.18
N VAL A 222 12.55 0.18 0.14
CA VAL A 222 13.15 1.39 0.75
C VAL A 222 14.52 1.70 0.17
N THR A 223 15.35 0.67 -0.05
CA THR A 223 16.69 0.84 -0.64
C THR A 223 16.58 1.28 -2.11
N ALA A 224 15.69 0.66 -2.88
CA ALA A 224 15.48 0.99 -4.28
C ALA A 224 14.95 2.42 -4.46
N LEU A 225 13.97 2.82 -3.64
CA LEU A 225 13.37 4.17 -3.67
C LEU A 225 14.42 5.27 -3.52
N LYS A 226 15.40 5.10 -2.64
CA LYS A 226 16.53 6.04 -2.47
C LYS A 226 17.36 6.22 -3.73
N ILE A 227 17.34 5.24 -4.63
CA ILE A 227 18.19 5.21 -5.83
C ILE A 227 17.40 5.66 -7.07
N TRP A 228 16.21 5.11 -7.31
CA TRP A 228 15.48 5.38 -8.54
C TRP A 228 14.77 6.74 -8.52
N LEU A 229 14.27 7.18 -7.34
CA LEU A 229 13.52 8.43 -7.23
C LEU A 229 14.33 9.66 -7.68
N PRO A 230 15.56 9.93 -7.15
CA PRO A 230 16.36 11.04 -7.65
C PRO A 230 16.71 10.92 -9.13
N ARG A 231 16.89 9.70 -9.64
CA ARG A 231 17.19 9.50 -11.07
C ARG A 231 16.04 9.87 -12.00
N LEU A 232 14.78 9.63 -11.58
CA LEU A 232 13.62 10.09 -12.35
C LEU A 232 13.49 11.62 -12.27
N LEU A 233 13.76 12.22 -11.10
CA LEU A 233 13.79 13.68 -10.96
C LEU A 233 14.88 14.32 -11.84
N ASP A 234 16.07 13.75 -11.89
CA ASP A 234 17.17 14.21 -12.75
C ASP A 234 16.82 14.10 -14.24
N LYS A 235 16.01 13.12 -14.62
CA LYS A 235 15.44 12.99 -15.96
C LYS A 235 14.30 14.00 -16.24
N GLY A 236 13.93 14.81 -15.25
CA GLY A 236 12.89 15.84 -15.36
C GLY A 236 11.47 15.31 -15.15
N TYR A 237 11.27 14.14 -14.54
CA TYR A 237 9.94 13.67 -14.16
C TYR A 237 9.41 14.46 -12.97
N LEU A 238 8.13 14.80 -13.01
CA LEU A 238 7.36 15.41 -11.93
C LEU A 238 6.42 14.36 -11.34
N PHE A 239 6.27 14.39 -10.02
CA PHE A 239 5.40 13.46 -9.31
C PHE A 239 4.10 14.14 -8.90
N THR A 240 2.97 13.45 -9.12
CA THR A 240 1.63 13.90 -8.74
C THR A 240 0.84 12.75 -8.13
N THR A 241 -0.37 13.05 -7.66
CA THR A 241 -1.34 12.02 -7.27
C THR A 241 -2.38 11.83 -8.38
N PRO A 242 -2.96 10.62 -8.54
CA PRO A 242 -3.86 10.32 -9.67
C PRO A 242 -5.12 11.20 -9.78
N LEU A 243 -5.54 11.87 -8.70
CA LEU A 243 -6.69 12.78 -8.69
C LEU A 243 -6.29 14.26 -8.69
N ALA A 244 -5.01 14.60 -8.73
CA ALA A 244 -4.60 16.00 -8.80
C ALA A 244 -5.01 16.58 -10.16
N ARG A 245 -5.88 17.57 -10.17
CA ARG A 245 -6.18 18.36 -11.35
C ARG A 245 -5.07 19.40 -11.52
N THR A 246 -4.28 19.27 -12.58
CA THR A 246 -3.28 20.23 -13.06
C THR A 246 -2.17 20.58 -12.06
N ILE A 247 -0.98 20.06 -12.28
CA ILE A 247 0.22 20.57 -11.63
C ILE A 247 0.45 22.00 -12.11
N ARG A 248 0.16 22.99 -11.26
CA ARG A 248 0.78 24.31 -11.44
C ARG A 248 2.25 24.14 -11.06
N PRO A 249 3.23 24.38 -11.97
CA PRO A 249 4.63 24.38 -11.57
C PRO A 249 4.78 25.39 -10.43
N ARG A 250 5.24 24.93 -9.26
CA ARG A 250 5.73 25.86 -8.25
C ARG A 250 6.96 26.50 -8.87
N LEU A 251 6.84 27.75 -9.33
CA LEU A 251 7.98 28.58 -9.65
C LEU A 251 8.80 28.68 -8.35
N GLY A 252 9.88 27.92 -8.28
CA GLY A 252 10.86 28.06 -7.22
C GLY A 252 11.35 29.52 -7.21
N PRO A 253 11.83 30.03 -6.06
CA PRO A 253 12.31 31.40 -5.98
C PRO A 253 13.38 31.62 -7.06
N ALA A 254 13.17 32.63 -7.90
CA ALA A 254 14.10 33.04 -8.94
C ALA A 254 15.51 33.15 -8.33
N ARG A 255 16.44 32.33 -8.78
CA ARG A 255 17.85 32.50 -8.43
C ARG A 255 18.25 33.92 -8.88
N ALA A 256 18.45 34.79 -7.91
CA ALA A 256 19.02 36.10 -8.15
C ALA A 256 20.36 35.89 -8.87
N ARG A 257 20.40 36.28 -10.14
CA ARG A 257 21.66 36.34 -10.90
C ARG A 257 22.46 37.49 -10.32
N HIS A 258 23.43 37.21 -9.48
CA HIS A 258 24.46 38.18 -9.18
C HIS A 258 25.25 38.38 -10.48
N ARG A 259 25.06 39.58 -11.08
CA ARG A 259 26.01 40.12 -12.06
C ARG A 259 27.21 40.66 -11.28
N TRP A 260 28.37 40.16 -11.61
CA TRP A 260 29.64 40.86 -11.47
C TRP A 260 30.07 41.42 -12.79
#